data_3ab6d6f598e8ddadfc163a17c5e1af5e
#
_entry.id   3ab6d6f598e8ddadfc163a17c5e1af5e
#
_cell.length_a   1.000
_cell.length_b   1.000
_cell.length_c   1.000
_cell.angle_alpha   90.00
_cell.angle_beta   90.00
_cell.angle_gamma   90.00
#
_symmetry.space_group_name_H-M   'P 1'
#
loop_
_entity.id
_entity.type
_entity.pdbx_description
1 polymer ?
#
loop_
_entity_poly.entity_id
_entity_poly.type
_entity_poly.pdbx_seq_one_letter_code
_entity_poly.pdbx_strand_id
1 'polypeptide(L)'
;SLIMGDSSSGMSITFVYWIRNALANIPAWGFAIGAIIVFVIAALFIQSTSGMAGMMMPILGAIAMALFAGTSIGAEGGQMMLVSAFTVGVNFMASGVYPDATKMGVLELTNVPYPTYLKEVLKILVPLLVVAAIIIMISSYLGLVK
;
A
#
# COMPACT_ATOMS: atom_id res chain seq x y z
N SER A 1 -10.09 21.20 -2.26
CA SER A 1 -9.10 21.09 -3.35
C SER A 1 -8.04 22.21 -3.33
N LEU A 2 -8.37 23.39 -2.76
CA LEU A 2 -7.46 24.56 -2.69
C LEU A 2 -6.27 24.37 -1.73
N ILE A 3 -6.36 23.45 -0.76
CA ILE A 3 -5.32 23.26 0.26
C ILE A 3 -4.28 22.20 -0.18
N MET A 4 -4.68 21.27 -1.01
CA MET A 4 -3.83 20.13 -1.45
C MET A 4 -3.40 20.18 -2.92
N GLY A 5 -4.02 21.04 -3.72
CA GLY A 5 -3.81 21.08 -5.17
C GLY A 5 -2.87 22.15 -5.68
N ASP A 6 -2.46 23.08 -4.83
CA ASP A 6 -1.57 24.16 -5.22
C ASP A 6 -0.15 23.88 -4.69
N SER A 7 0.78 23.61 -5.60
CA SER A 7 2.19 23.38 -5.27
C SER A 7 2.88 24.59 -4.62
N SER A 8 2.16 25.72 -4.56
CA SER A 8 2.59 26.96 -3.90
C SER A 8 2.08 27.11 -2.46
N SER A 9 1.17 26.26 -2.00
CA SER A 9 0.69 26.35 -0.63
C SER A 9 1.74 25.83 0.36
N GLY A 10 2.25 26.71 1.22
CA GLY A 10 3.26 26.38 2.22
C GLY A 10 2.91 25.20 3.13
N MET A 11 1.63 24.83 3.24
CA MET A 11 1.17 23.67 4.01
C MET A 11 1.55 22.34 3.38
N SER A 12 1.42 22.17 2.06
CA SER A 12 1.85 20.93 1.40
C SER A 12 3.36 20.74 1.47
N ILE A 13 4.12 21.84 1.30
CA ILE A 13 5.58 21.81 1.40
C ILE A 13 6.01 21.48 2.83
N THR A 14 5.37 22.11 3.82
CA THR A 14 5.66 21.86 5.24
C THR A 14 5.32 20.42 5.63
N PHE A 15 4.19 19.90 5.18
CA PHE A 15 3.77 18.53 5.45
C PHE A 15 4.71 17.49 4.83
N VAL A 16 5.09 17.68 3.56
CA VAL A 16 6.08 16.85 2.87
C VAL A 16 7.45 16.94 3.55
N TYR A 17 7.87 18.12 3.99
CA TYR A 17 9.13 18.32 4.72
C TYR A 17 9.14 17.57 6.06
N TRP A 18 8.07 17.67 6.85
CA TRP A 18 7.95 16.96 8.12
C TRP A 18 7.96 15.44 7.94
N ILE A 19 7.20 14.94 6.96
CA ILE A 19 7.17 13.51 6.64
C ILE A 19 8.53 13.05 6.12
N ARG A 20 9.17 13.82 5.24
CA ARG A 20 10.51 13.52 4.75
C ARG A 20 11.51 13.43 5.89
N ASN A 21 11.47 14.35 6.83
CA ASN A 21 12.40 14.38 7.96
C ASN A 21 12.14 13.22 8.94
N ALA A 22 10.88 12.87 9.17
CA ALA A 22 10.49 11.73 10.01
C ALA A 22 10.85 10.39 9.36
N LEU A 23 10.81 10.30 8.03
CA LEU A 23 11.06 9.09 7.26
C LEU A 23 12.49 9.03 6.65
N ALA A 24 13.30 10.09 6.81
CA ALA A 24 14.65 10.19 6.19
C ALA A 24 15.59 9.05 6.59
N ASN A 25 15.37 8.42 7.75
CA ASN A 25 16.17 7.32 8.26
C ASN A 25 15.53 5.94 7.97
N ILE A 26 14.39 5.88 7.27
CA ILE A 26 13.74 4.61 6.96
C ILE A 26 14.36 4.06 5.67
N PRO A 27 14.96 2.87 5.71
CA PRO A 27 15.47 2.22 4.50
C PRO A 27 14.31 1.89 3.53
N ALA A 28 14.62 1.75 2.24
CA ALA A 28 13.63 1.49 1.21
C ALA A 28 12.69 0.30 1.51
N TRP A 29 13.24 -0.76 2.10
CA TRP A 29 12.45 -1.92 2.54
C TRP A 29 11.45 -1.56 3.66
N GLY A 30 11.84 -0.69 4.57
CA GLY A 30 10.97 -0.20 5.64
C GLY A 30 9.80 0.62 5.10
N PHE A 31 10.04 1.45 4.08
CA PHE A 31 9.00 2.18 3.37
C PHE A 31 8.03 1.24 2.65
N ALA A 32 8.54 0.23 1.94
CA ALA A 32 7.70 -0.74 1.22
C ALA A 32 6.76 -1.50 2.17
N ILE A 33 7.31 -2.02 3.27
CA ILE A 33 6.53 -2.75 4.29
C ILE A 33 5.53 -1.81 4.96
N GLY A 34 5.96 -0.60 5.35
CA GLY A 34 5.08 0.40 5.94
C GLY A 34 3.93 0.78 5.01
N ALA A 35 4.19 0.98 3.72
CA ALA A 35 3.17 1.26 2.72
C ALA A 35 2.17 0.10 2.58
N ILE A 36 2.63 -1.14 2.52
CA ILE A 36 1.75 -2.33 2.50
C ILE A 36 0.82 -2.33 3.72
N ILE A 37 1.37 -2.13 4.91
CA ILE A 37 0.60 -2.13 6.16
C ILE A 37 -0.45 -1.00 6.15
N VAL A 38 -0.07 0.20 5.71
CA VAL A 38 -0.98 1.34 5.60
C VAL A 38 -2.13 1.02 4.64
N PHE A 39 -1.84 0.42 3.48
CA PHE A 39 -2.88 0.06 2.52
C PHE A 39 -3.76 -1.09 2.99
N VAL A 40 -3.21 -2.06 3.71
CA VAL A 40 -4.00 -3.14 4.35
C VAL A 40 -4.98 -2.54 5.36
N ILE A 41 -4.50 -1.63 6.22
CA ILE A 41 -5.36 -0.96 7.22
C ILE A 41 -6.40 -0.07 6.52
N ALA A 42 -5.99 0.72 5.54
CA ALA A 42 -6.90 1.58 4.78
C ALA A 42 -8.00 0.78 4.08
N ALA A 43 -7.67 -0.39 3.53
CA ALA A 43 -8.61 -1.27 2.87
C ALA A 43 -9.68 -1.86 3.81
N LEU A 44 -9.45 -1.86 5.13
CA LEU A 44 -10.48 -2.22 6.12
C LEU A 44 -11.62 -1.19 6.17
N PHE A 45 -11.28 0.09 5.94
CA PHE A 45 -12.23 1.20 6.03
C PHE A 45 -12.79 1.62 4.67
N ILE A 46 -11.95 1.54 3.63
CA ILE A 46 -12.29 2.00 2.28
C ILE A 46 -12.36 0.79 1.35
N GLN A 47 -13.58 0.34 1.09
CA GLN A 47 -13.83 -0.83 0.23
C GLN A 47 -13.64 -0.56 -1.26
N SER A 48 -13.69 0.72 -1.67
CA SER A 48 -13.53 1.12 -3.05
C SER A 48 -12.05 1.27 -3.39
N THR A 49 -11.51 0.34 -4.18
CA THR A 49 -10.11 0.37 -4.65
C THR A 49 -9.80 1.65 -5.43
N SER A 50 -10.69 2.06 -6.33
CA SER A 50 -10.53 3.30 -7.11
C SER A 50 -10.64 4.54 -6.24
N GLY A 51 -11.57 4.56 -5.28
CA GLY A 51 -11.69 5.66 -4.31
C GLY A 51 -10.46 5.79 -3.44
N MET A 52 -9.93 4.68 -2.94
CA MET A 52 -8.71 4.65 -2.13
C MET A 52 -7.49 5.09 -2.96
N ALA A 53 -7.35 4.62 -4.20
CA ALA A 53 -6.28 5.06 -5.09
C ALA A 53 -6.36 6.58 -5.35
N GLY A 54 -7.54 7.09 -5.69
CA GLY A 54 -7.75 8.51 -5.96
C GLY A 54 -7.44 9.44 -4.78
N MET A 55 -7.66 8.97 -3.54
CA MET A 55 -7.39 9.75 -2.33
C MET A 55 -5.93 9.62 -1.86
N MET A 56 -5.37 8.41 -1.84
CA MET A 56 -4.09 8.15 -1.20
C MET A 56 -2.89 8.27 -2.14
N MET A 57 -3.06 7.92 -3.43
CA MET A 57 -1.93 7.96 -4.38
C MET A 57 -1.35 9.35 -4.62
N PRO A 58 -2.13 10.44 -4.76
CA PRO A 58 -1.55 11.77 -4.92
C PRO A 58 -0.70 12.19 -3.73
N ILE A 59 -1.12 11.84 -2.52
CA ILE A 59 -0.43 12.22 -1.27
C ILE A 59 0.83 11.35 -1.08
N LEU A 60 0.65 10.04 -1.06
CA LEU A 60 1.75 9.10 -0.82
C LEU A 60 2.74 9.05 -1.99
N GLY A 61 2.27 9.27 -3.22
CA GLY A 61 3.11 9.39 -4.40
C GLY A 61 4.07 10.57 -4.34
N ALA A 62 3.57 11.74 -3.90
CA ALA A 62 4.42 12.93 -3.68
C ALA A 62 5.46 12.68 -2.58
N ILE A 63 5.08 11.99 -1.51
CA ILE A 63 6.00 11.60 -0.43
C ILE A 63 7.06 10.63 -0.94
N ALA A 64 6.67 9.59 -1.68
CA ALA A 64 7.60 8.62 -2.26
C ALA A 64 8.61 9.29 -3.20
N MET A 65 8.15 10.18 -4.08
CA MET A 65 9.03 10.97 -4.94
C MET A 65 10.04 11.78 -4.13
N ALA A 66 9.57 12.50 -3.10
CA ALA A 66 10.43 13.36 -2.28
C ALA A 66 11.46 12.56 -1.46
N LEU A 67 11.10 11.36 -0.99
CA LEU A 67 11.98 10.49 -0.22
C LEU A 67 13.08 9.88 -1.07
N PHE A 68 12.76 9.44 -2.28
CA PHE A 68 13.67 8.66 -3.12
C PHE A 68 14.37 9.47 -4.20
N ALA A 69 14.05 10.77 -4.38
CA ALA A 69 14.66 11.63 -5.41
C ALA A 69 16.19 11.71 -5.37
N GLY A 70 16.80 11.56 -4.19
CA GLY A 70 18.27 11.59 -4.02
C GLY A 70 18.90 10.22 -3.78
N THR A 71 18.16 9.14 -3.95
CA THR A 71 18.63 7.77 -3.71
C THR A 71 18.90 7.03 -5.02
N SER A 72 19.57 5.87 -4.93
CA SER A 72 19.82 4.99 -6.08
C SER A 72 18.52 4.46 -6.72
N ILE A 73 17.41 4.44 -5.98
CA ILE A 73 16.10 4.00 -6.45
C ILE A 73 15.44 5.06 -7.35
N GLY A 74 15.71 6.35 -7.05
CA GLY A 74 15.13 7.47 -7.78
C GLY A 74 13.66 7.74 -7.45
N ALA A 75 13.18 8.91 -7.86
CA ALA A 75 11.79 9.34 -7.60
C ALA A 75 10.76 8.40 -8.25
N GLU A 76 11.01 7.98 -9.48
CA GLU A 76 10.14 7.06 -10.21
C GLU A 76 10.09 5.68 -9.57
N GLY A 77 11.25 5.15 -9.15
CA GLY A 77 11.34 3.88 -8.45
C GLY A 77 10.57 3.90 -7.12
N GLY A 78 10.61 5.01 -6.39
CA GLY A 78 9.81 5.21 -5.19
C GLY A 78 8.30 5.16 -5.45
N GLN A 79 7.84 5.79 -6.54
CA GLN A 79 6.45 5.72 -6.95
C GLN A 79 6.02 4.31 -7.36
N MET A 80 6.84 3.63 -8.15
CA MET A 80 6.56 2.25 -8.58
C MET A 80 6.48 1.29 -7.39
N MET A 81 7.37 1.45 -6.40
CA MET A 81 7.32 0.70 -5.16
C MET A 81 6.03 0.95 -4.39
N LEU A 82 5.56 2.20 -4.34
CA LEU A 82 4.29 2.56 -3.71
C LEU A 82 3.10 1.91 -4.44
N VAL A 83 3.06 1.96 -5.77
CA VAL A 83 2.01 1.33 -6.59
C VAL A 83 1.98 -0.19 -6.37
N SER A 84 3.14 -0.81 -6.31
CA SER A 84 3.27 -2.25 -6.02
C SER A 84 2.76 -2.58 -4.61
N ALA A 85 3.14 -1.77 -3.60
CA ALA A 85 2.67 -1.93 -2.22
C ALA A 85 1.14 -1.74 -2.11
N PHE A 86 0.57 -0.77 -2.83
CA PHE A 86 -0.87 -0.56 -2.93
C PHE A 86 -1.57 -1.80 -3.50
N THR A 87 -1.10 -2.28 -4.65
CA THR A 87 -1.68 -3.45 -5.30
C THR A 87 -1.66 -4.67 -4.39
N VAL A 88 -0.54 -4.94 -3.73
CA VAL A 88 -0.40 -6.06 -2.79
C VAL A 88 -1.32 -5.89 -1.58
N GLY A 89 -1.30 -4.72 -0.93
CA GLY A 89 -2.09 -4.46 0.28
C GLY A 89 -3.60 -4.54 0.04
N VAL A 90 -4.07 -3.92 -1.04
CA VAL A 90 -5.50 -3.94 -1.39
C VAL A 90 -5.97 -5.32 -1.80
N ASN A 91 -5.20 -6.03 -2.65
CA ASN A 91 -5.57 -7.37 -3.07
C ASN A 91 -5.54 -8.38 -1.91
N PHE A 92 -4.62 -8.23 -0.97
CA PHE A 92 -4.62 -9.04 0.25
C PHE A 92 -5.96 -8.97 0.98
N MET A 93 -6.50 -7.77 1.17
CA MET A 93 -7.79 -7.57 1.82
C MET A 93 -8.96 -8.02 0.95
N ALA A 94 -8.97 -7.61 -0.32
CA ALA A 94 -10.06 -7.90 -1.25
C ALA A 94 -10.20 -9.39 -1.57
N SER A 95 -9.08 -10.10 -1.74
CA SER A 95 -9.11 -11.51 -2.17
C SER A 95 -9.57 -12.47 -1.08
N GLY A 96 -9.28 -12.19 0.19
CA GLY A 96 -9.52 -13.20 1.22
C GLY A 96 -10.13 -12.70 2.52
N VAL A 97 -9.72 -11.52 2.98
CA VAL A 97 -10.05 -11.09 4.34
C VAL A 97 -11.38 -10.36 4.39
N TYR A 98 -11.70 -9.58 3.36
CA TYR A 98 -12.89 -8.75 3.38
C TYR A 98 -14.18 -9.58 3.16
N PRO A 99 -15.20 -9.48 4.04
CA PRO A 99 -16.50 -10.14 3.86
C PRO A 99 -17.32 -9.38 2.81
N ASP A 100 -17.28 -9.80 1.57
CA ASP A 100 -18.18 -9.32 0.52
C ASP A 100 -19.42 -10.22 0.35
N ALA A 101 -20.45 -9.70 -0.31
CA ALA A 101 -21.70 -10.41 -0.50
C ALA A 101 -21.51 -11.76 -1.23
N THR A 102 -20.58 -11.80 -2.18
CA THR A 102 -20.29 -13.03 -2.95
C THR A 102 -19.69 -14.11 -2.07
N LYS A 103 -18.65 -13.76 -1.28
CA LYS A 103 -18.01 -14.69 -0.35
C LYS A 103 -18.98 -15.17 0.73
N MET A 104 -19.75 -14.24 1.31
CA MET A 104 -20.72 -14.59 2.34
C MET A 104 -21.80 -15.54 1.79
N GLY A 105 -22.29 -15.29 0.57
CA GLY A 105 -23.26 -16.19 -0.08
C GLY A 105 -22.69 -17.58 -0.35
N VAL A 106 -21.44 -17.70 -0.83
CA VAL A 106 -20.78 -18.99 -1.04
C VAL A 106 -20.57 -19.73 0.29
N LEU A 107 -20.13 -19.04 1.34
CA LEU A 107 -19.92 -19.64 2.65
C LEU A 107 -21.21 -20.14 3.28
N GLU A 108 -22.33 -19.41 3.09
CA GLU A 108 -23.64 -19.84 3.54
C GLU A 108 -24.11 -21.10 2.81
N LEU A 109 -23.97 -21.15 1.48
CA LEU A 109 -24.30 -22.32 0.68
C LEU A 109 -23.47 -23.56 1.03
N THR A 110 -22.22 -23.36 1.46
CA THR A 110 -21.32 -24.46 1.85
C THR A 110 -21.36 -24.79 3.33
N ASN A 111 -22.19 -24.10 4.13
CA ASN A 111 -22.26 -24.22 5.59
C ASN A 111 -20.91 -24.04 6.30
N VAL A 112 -19.99 -23.25 5.74
CA VAL A 112 -18.70 -22.93 6.35
C VAL A 112 -18.78 -21.62 7.11
N PRO A 113 -18.56 -21.60 8.44
CA PRO A 113 -18.58 -20.37 9.20
C PRO A 113 -17.40 -19.45 8.80
N TYR A 114 -17.69 -18.16 8.64
CA TYR A 114 -16.69 -17.16 8.22
C TYR A 114 -15.40 -17.18 9.05
N PRO A 115 -15.39 -17.33 10.38
CA PRO A 115 -14.16 -17.42 11.17
C PRO A 115 -13.26 -18.59 10.78
N THR A 116 -13.85 -19.74 10.43
CA THR A 116 -13.12 -20.92 9.96
C THR A 116 -12.48 -20.66 8.60
N TYR A 117 -13.25 -20.11 7.67
CA TYR A 117 -12.77 -19.67 6.37
C TYR A 117 -11.59 -18.69 6.51
N LEU A 118 -11.76 -17.64 7.31
CA LEU A 118 -10.75 -16.60 7.52
C LEU A 118 -9.44 -17.20 8.05
N LYS A 119 -9.52 -18.11 9.01
CA LYS A 119 -8.36 -18.79 9.58
C LYS A 119 -7.57 -19.58 8.54
N GLU A 120 -8.26 -20.31 7.67
CA GLU A 120 -7.60 -21.10 6.62
C GLU A 120 -7.03 -20.21 5.51
N VAL A 121 -7.76 -19.20 5.09
CA VAL A 121 -7.31 -18.26 4.05
C VAL A 121 -6.10 -17.46 4.53
N LEU A 122 -6.06 -17.01 5.78
CA LEU A 122 -4.92 -16.26 6.31
C LEU A 122 -3.64 -17.11 6.33
N LYS A 123 -3.73 -18.43 6.53
CA LYS A 123 -2.55 -19.32 6.45
C LYS A 123 -1.88 -19.28 5.08
N ILE A 124 -2.64 -18.99 4.02
CA ILE A 124 -2.14 -18.91 2.64
C ILE A 124 -1.78 -17.47 2.31
N LEU A 125 -2.63 -16.50 2.67
CA LEU A 125 -2.44 -15.11 2.31
C LEU A 125 -1.26 -14.45 3.03
N VAL A 126 -1.00 -14.79 4.29
CA VAL A 126 0.12 -14.20 5.05
C VAL A 126 1.48 -14.57 4.45
N PRO A 127 1.78 -15.86 4.16
CA PRO A 127 3.01 -16.20 3.44
C PRO A 127 3.11 -15.53 2.07
N LEU A 128 2.00 -15.45 1.34
CA LEU A 128 1.96 -14.79 0.03
C LEU A 128 2.28 -13.29 0.14
N LEU A 129 1.76 -12.62 1.16
CA LEU A 129 2.07 -11.21 1.43
C LEU A 129 3.56 -11.02 1.75
N VAL A 130 4.16 -11.93 2.53
CA VAL A 130 5.60 -11.89 2.84
C VAL A 130 6.43 -12.07 1.57
N VAL A 131 6.08 -13.03 0.73
CA VAL A 131 6.77 -13.25 -0.57
C VAL A 131 6.64 -12.02 -1.47
N ALA A 132 5.44 -11.43 -1.56
CA ALA A 132 5.22 -10.22 -2.33
C ALA A 132 6.07 -9.05 -1.82
N ALA A 133 6.14 -8.85 -0.50
CA ALA A 133 7.00 -7.84 0.11
C ALA A 133 8.48 -8.06 -0.23
N ILE A 134 8.97 -9.30 -0.19
CA ILE A 134 10.33 -9.66 -0.57
C ILE A 134 10.59 -9.35 -2.05
N ILE A 135 9.66 -9.67 -2.94
CA ILE A 135 9.77 -9.38 -4.37
C ILE A 135 9.85 -7.86 -4.61
N ILE A 136 9.01 -7.07 -3.95
CA ILE A 136 9.05 -5.62 -4.05
C ILE A 136 10.42 -5.07 -3.59
N MET A 137 10.96 -5.60 -2.49
CA MET A 137 12.28 -5.21 -2.00
C MET A 137 13.38 -5.56 -3.00
N ILE A 138 13.41 -6.78 -3.51
CA ILE A 138 14.43 -7.23 -4.47
C ILE A 138 14.34 -6.40 -5.76
N SER A 139 13.14 -6.16 -6.28
CA SER A 139 12.92 -5.34 -7.47
C SER A 139 13.43 -3.92 -7.30
N SER A 140 13.23 -3.35 -6.11
CA SER A 140 13.71 -2.00 -5.78
C SER A 140 15.24 -1.92 -5.71
N TYR A 141 15.90 -2.95 -5.17
CA TYR A 141 17.37 -3.00 -5.10
C TYR A 141 18.03 -3.30 -6.44
N LEU A 142 17.43 -4.14 -7.26
CA LEU A 142 17.97 -4.52 -8.58
C LEU A 142 17.72 -3.45 -9.65
N GLY A 143 17.01 -2.37 -9.34
CA GLY A 143 16.68 -1.33 -10.31
C GLY A 143 15.83 -1.84 -11.48
N LEU A 144 15.12 -2.96 -11.29
CA LEU A 144 14.18 -3.50 -12.28
C LEU A 144 12.94 -2.64 -12.44
N VAL A 145 12.80 -1.66 -11.57
CA VAL A 145 11.71 -0.68 -11.52
C VAL A 145 12.25 0.64 -12.09
N LYS A 146 12.60 0.62 -13.38
CA LYS A 146 12.92 1.80 -14.16
C LYS A 146 11.90 2.01 -15.25
#